data_d6b93f589ef04f191c10e6e7745ce2fb
#
_entry.id   d6b93f589ef04f191c10e6e7745ce2fb
#
_cell.length_a   1.000
_cell.length_b   1.000
_cell.length_c   1.000
_cell.angle_alpha   90.00
_cell.angle_beta   90.00
_cell.angle_gamma   90.00
#
_symmetry.space_group_name_H-M   'P 1'
#
loop_
_entity.id
_entity.type
_entity.pdbx_description
1 polymer ?
#
loop_
_entity_poly.entity_id
_entity_poly.type
_entity_poly.pdbx_seq_one_letter_code
_entity_poly.pdbx_strand_id
1 'polypeptide(L)' 'RTVPFQTRYDQFLAKLCKAREDAGLTQRDVAQQLGMFHSWISKTESWDRRLDVMELMLLANLYGKPAKYFLEE' A
#
# COMPACT_ATOMS: atom_id res chain seq x y z
N ARG A 1 20.69 7.03 -12.71
CA ARG A 1 20.01 6.05 -13.55
C ARG A 1 18.52 6.06 -13.29
N THR A 2 17.72 6.07 -14.33
CA THR A 2 16.28 6.14 -14.22
C THR A 2 15.67 4.74 -14.20
N VAL A 3 14.84 4.47 -13.19
CA VAL A 3 14.10 3.22 -13.10
C VAL A 3 12.75 3.41 -13.81
N PRO A 4 12.32 2.49 -14.67
CA PRO A 4 11.03 2.62 -15.34
C PRO A 4 9.88 2.74 -14.32
N PHE A 5 8.86 3.51 -14.67
CA PHE A 5 7.74 3.77 -13.77
C PHE A 5 7.08 2.46 -13.29
N GLN A 6 6.88 1.50 -14.19
CA GLN A 6 6.24 0.24 -13.80
C GLN A 6 7.04 -0.50 -12.74
N THR A 7 8.37 -0.54 -12.90
CA THR A 7 9.23 -1.18 -11.90
C THR A 7 9.15 -0.48 -10.57
N ARG A 8 9.13 0.85 -10.58
CA ARG A 8 9.03 1.63 -9.35
C ARG A 8 7.69 1.39 -8.66
N TYR A 9 6.62 1.32 -9.44
CA TYR A 9 5.30 1.06 -8.86
C TYR A 9 5.20 -0.36 -8.31
N ASP A 10 5.81 -1.33 -8.98
CA ASP A 10 5.88 -2.70 -8.47
C ASP A 10 6.60 -2.75 -7.12
N GLN A 11 7.70 -2.02 -7.00
CA GLN A 11 8.43 -1.93 -5.74
C GLN A 11 7.60 -1.28 -4.65
N PHE A 12 6.86 -0.23 -5.02
CA PHE A 12 5.95 0.45 -4.11
C PHE A 12 4.87 -0.51 -3.59
N LEU A 13 4.24 -1.27 -4.50
CA LEU A 13 3.22 -2.23 -4.10
C LEU A 13 3.78 -3.33 -3.22
N ALA A 14 5.00 -3.79 -3.51
CA ALA A 14 5.65 -4.80 -2.68
C ALA A 14 5.88 -4.28 -1.26
N LYS A 15 6.26 -3.01 -1.13
CA LYS A 15 6.44 -2.40 0.19
C LYS A 15 5.12 -2.26 0.93
N LEU A 16 4.04 -1.92 0.22
CA LEU A 16 2.71 -1.85 0.85
C LEU A 16 2.31 -3.21 1.41
N CYS A 17 2.47 -4.24 0.62
CA CYS A 17 2.11 -5.60 1.04
C CYS A 17 2.95 -6.03 2.24
N LYS A 18 4.28 -5.80 2.18
CA LYS A 18 5.16 -6.19 3.26
C LYS A 18 4.86 -5.41 4.54
N ALA A 19 4.59 -4.12 4.44
CA ALA A 19 4.27 -3.31 5.61
C ALA A 19 2.97 -3.80 6.27
N ARG A 20 1.99 -4.19 5.45
CA ARG A 20 0.75 -4.76 5.98
C ARG A 20 1.03 -6.04 6.74
N GLU A 21 1.83 -6.92 6.14
CA GLU A 21 2.17 -8.20 6.77
C GLU A 21 2.99 -7.99 8.05
N ASP A 22 3.93 -7.06 8.02
CA ASP A 22 4.74 -6.74 9.20
C ASP A 22 3.88 -6.18 10.34
N ALA A 23 2.78 -5.50 9.99
CA ALA A 23 1.84 -5.01 11.00
C ALA A 23 0.88 -6.10 11.50
N GLY A 24 0.97 -7.30 10.95
CA GLY A 24 0.12 -8.41 11.36
C GLY A 24 -1.30 -8.33 10.85
N LEU A 25 -1.51 -7.62 9.74
CA LEU A 25 -2.86 -7.38 9.22
C LEU A 25 -3.08 -8.12 7.92
N THR A 26 -4.27 -8.73 7.78
CA THR A 26 -4.71 -9.28 6.51
C THR A 26 -5.36 -8.16 5.69
N GLN A 27 -5.59 -8.42 4.39
CA GLN A 27 -6.32 -7.46 3.57
C GLN A 27 -7.71 -7.18 4.14
N ARG A 28 -8.37 -8.21 4.66
CA ARG A 28 -9.68 -8.07 5.28
C ARG A 28 -9.63 -7.16 6.51
N ASP A 29 -8.59 -7.33 7.34
CA ASP A 29 -8.40 -6.50 8.52
C ASP A 29 -8.26 -5.03 8.14
N VAL A 30 -7.47 -4.73 7.11
CA VAL A 30 -7.26 -3.37 6.64
C VAL A 30 -8.57 -2.76 6.15
N ALA A 31 -9.29 -3.50 5.32
CA ALA A 31 -10.56 -3.03 4.80
C ALA A 31 -11.53 -2.71 5.93
N GLN A 32 -11.59 -3.58 6.93
CA GLN A 32 -12.47 -3.40 8.06
C GLN A 32 -12.10 -2.15 8.87
N GLN A 33 -10.82 -1.97 9.15
CA GLN A 33 -10.36 -0.83 9.94
C GLN A 33 -10.55 0.50 9.24
N LEU A 34 -10.47 0.51 7.91
CA LEU A 34 -10.63 1.73 7.13
C LEU A 34 -12.07 1.96 6.66
N GLY A 35 -12.98 1.02 6.95
CA GLY A 35 -14.35 1.14 6.50
C GLY A 35 -14.50 1.00 4.99
N MET A 36 -13.63 0.22 4.37
CA MET A 36 -13.62 0.00 2.93
C MET A 36 -14.05 -1.42 2.60
N PHE A 37 -14.43 -1.65 1.33
CA PHE A 37 -14.67 -3.01 0.87
C PHE A 37 -13.36 -3.76 0.71
N HIS A 38 -13.37 -5.07 0.95
CA HIS A 38 -12.18 -5.90 0.77
C HIS A 38 -11.60 -5.75 -0.64
N SER A 39 -12.45 -5.61 -1.66
CA SER A 39 -11.98 -5.44 -3.04
C SER A 39 -11.12 -4.18 -3.21
N TRP A 40 -11.33 -3.15 -2.39
CA TRP A 40 -10.53 -1.92 -2.47
C TRP A 40 -9.06 -2.22 -2.20
N ILE A 41 -8.76 -2.90 -1.10
CA ILE A 41 -7.37 -3.19 -0.73
C ILE A 41 -6.76 -4.24 -1.67
N SER A 42 -7.54 -5.23 -2.06
CA SER A 42 -7.09 -6.25 -2.99
C SER A 42 -6.66 -5.63 -4.33
N LYS A 43 -7.48 -4.73 -4.87
CA LYS A 43 -7.15 -4.06 -6.13
C LYS A 43 -6.01 -3.07 -5.97
N THR A 44 -5.92 -2.43 -4.80
CA THR A 44 -4.83 -1.50 -4.51
C THR A 44 -3.48 -2.21 -4.55
N GLU A 45 -3.41 -3.44 -4.06
CA GLU A 45 -2.16 -4.19 -3.99
C GLU A 45 -1.84 -4.94 -5.28
N SER A 46 -2.68 -4.87 -6.30
CA SER A 46 -2.55 -5.71 -7.50
C SER A 46 -2.53 -4.95 -8.82
N TRP A 47 -2.27 -3.67 -8.88
CA TRP A 47 -2.28 -2.87 -10.11
C TRP A 47 -3.68 -2.55 -10.65
N ASP A 48 -4.74 -3.11 -10.06
CA ASP A 48 -6.09 -2.92 -10.61
C ASP A 48 -6.66 -1.54 -10.30
N ARG A 49 -6.07 -0.81 -9.34
CA ARG A 49 -6.39 0.59 -9.09
C ARG A 49 -5.16 1.32 -8.60
N ARG A 50 -5.11 2.62 -8.88
CA ARG A 50 -4.05 3.48 -8.39
C ARG A 50 -4.39 3.98 -7.00
N LEU A 51 -3.35 4.17 -6.19
CA LEU A 51 -3.48 4.72 -4.85
C LEU A 51 -3.17 6.21 -4.90
N ASP A 52 -4.02 7.04 -4.34
CA ASP A 52 -3.70 8.47 -4.27
C ASP A 52 -2.93 8.78 -2.97
N VAL A 53 -2.46 10.03 -2.88
CA VAL A 53 -1.60 10.44 -1.76
C VAL A 53 -2.31 10.32 -0.42
N MET A 54 -3.58 10.70 -0.35
CA MET A 54 -4.32 10.64 0.90
C MET A 54 -4.54 9.20 1.34
N GLU A 55 -4.82 8.32 0.39
CA GLU A 55 -4.98 6.90 0.69
C GLU A 55 -3.67 6.30 1.17
N LEU A 56 -2.55 6.71 0.56
CA LEU A 56 -1.24 6.26 1.01
C LEU A 56 -0.99 6.69 2.46
N MET A 57 -1.34 7.91 2.82
CA MET A 57 -1.15 8.38 4.17
C MET A 57 -1.98 7.58 5.17
N LEU A 58 -3.20 7.22 4.81
CA LEU A 58 -4.04 6.38 5.66
C LEU A 58 -3.40 5.01 5.91
N LEU A 59 -2.89 4.39 4.84
CA LEU A 59 -2.25 3.09 4.96
C LEU A 59 -0.95 3.18 5.74
N ALA A 60 -0.16 4.22 5.48
CA ALA A 60 1.10 4.42 6.19
C ALA A 60 0.86 4.53 7.70
N ASN A 61 -0.14 5.32 8.10
CA ASN A 61 -0.48 5.45 9.50
C ASN A 61 -0.93 4.13 10.11
N LEU A 62 -1.77 3.40 9.37
CA LEU A 62 -2.29 2.12 9.85
C LEU A 62 -1.16 1.10 10.05
N TYR A 63 -0.19 1.09 9.12
CA TYR A 63 0.91 0.14 9.18
C TYR A 63 2.07 0.60 10.07
N GLY A 64 2.00 1.82 10.58
CA GLY A 64 3.05 2.35 11.47
C GLY A 64 4.34 2.69 10.75
N LYS A 65 4.26 3.09 9.50
CA LYS A 65 5.42 3.47 8.69
C LYS A 65 5.28 4.91 8.21
N PRO A 66 6.37 5.67 8.07
CA PRO A 66 6.29 6.99 7.45
C PRO A 66 6.03 6.84 5.96
N ALA A 67 5.34 7.82 5.36
CA ALA A 67 5.02 7.75 3.93
C ALA A 67 6.27 7.62 3.08
N LYS A 68 7.37 8.24 3.49
CA LYS A 68 8.60 8.18 2.71
C LYS A 68 9.18 6.75 2.62
N TYR A 69 8.86 5.87 3.56
CA TYR A 69 9.28 4.49 3.50
C TYR A 69 8.82 3.84 2.19
N PHE A 70 7.61 4.17 1.74
CA PHE A 70 7.04 3.58 0.52
C PHE A 70 7.57 4.23 -0.74
N LEU A 71 8.12 5.45 -0.63
CA LEU A 71 8.53 6.24 -1.79
C LEU A 71 10.04 6.18 -2.04
N GLU A 72 10.81 5.62 -1.12
CA GLU A 72 12.25 5.49 -1.29
C GLU A 72 12.60 4.35 -2.25
N GLU A 73 13.65 4.55 -3.02
CA GLU A 73 14.20 3.53 -3.88
C GLU A 73 15.26 2.71 -3.14
#